data_fa461af29d0b8b1a0ae9b225c904d783
#
_entry.id   fa461af29d0b8b1a0ae9b225c904d783
#
_cell.length_a   1.000
_cell.length_b   1.000
_cell.length_c   1.000
_cell.angle_alpha   90.00
_cell.angle_beta   90.00
_cell.angle_gamma   90.00
#
_symmetry.space_group_name_H-M   'P 1'
#
loop_
_entity.id
_entity.type
_entity.pdbx_description
1 polymer ?
#
loop_
_entity_poly.entity_id
_entity_poly.type
_entity_poly.pdbx_seq_one_letter_code
_entity_poly.pdbx_strand_id
1 'polypeptide(L)'
;MNVKKQKIHPDVLQKMIQILQNHFATDLEISSFDFLSEAERRNILVRIKLHSKSNSVPKSIIFKQSLPEVSDQDDKEAIARFARDWAGLEFANKIHQSIHNVPYFYGGNKEYRFILIEDLGAPHISLVDSLTRRCRENAILSLSRFMRALGSFHASGFGKTVLYETILKKIDENTETLQESIGFTQTDLLKKLQDANSKLNLSLTVECISEAKSVINSLLTPGPFTVLTHGDICPDNVFDHEGARDLQLIDFEWGAVRNALLDGTYLRMCMPTCWCAKSIPEEVIIALEITYREELKQTIPAASDDVAYAKAYTEACGFWLLQQTLPFLDSTFEKDRLGPSGPVPEDSLWKAEENWVRPRVLSRLQAFIHIASRNNLLPHLRKMAEDMLFEIKQLWTDAKLLEFYPAFKTSIANQKFYIRAYEQGDEAEIYQLFYDTVHYVNCRDYNKEQLDVWAPKNPDLSQWIKSLAENYTFVAIDKKNGKILGFSDLEKNGYLNRGYVHKDYQNQGIGKALLEVREHLAIALGIPKLFADVSITAKAFFEHCGYLTEAKQNKELYGIQFRNYRMIKILTFE
;
A
#
# COMPACT_ATOMS: atom_id res chain seq x y z
N MET A 1 33.00 10.67 -27.65
CA MET A 1 33.02 9.46 -26.82
C MET A 1 32.40 8.31 -27.58
N ASN A 2 33.17 7.25 -27.85
CA ASN A 2 32.64 6.08 -28.55
C ASN A 2 31.69 5.33 -27.62
N VAL A 3 30.39 5.47 -27.82
CA VAL A 3 29.39 4.61 -27.19
C VAL A 3 29.67 3.19 -27.73
N LYS A 4 30.24 2.31 -26.90
CA LYS A 4 30.32 0.88 -27.22
C LYS A 4 28.87 0.43 -27.40
N LYS A 5 28.47 0.13 -28.64
CA LYS A 5 27.17 -0.48 -28.92
C LYS A 5 27.07 -1.77 -28.10
N GLN A 6 26.21 -1.82 -27.13
CA GLN A 6 25.86 -3.06 -26.42
C GLN A 6 25.42 -4.08 -27.47
N LYS A 7 25.94 -5.31 -27.38
CA LYS A 7 25.56 -6.41 -28.25
C LYS A 7 25.23 -7.63 -27.42
N ILE A 8 24.14 -8.29 -27.75
CA ILE A 8 23.82 -9.61 -27.20
C ILE A 8 24.79 -10.62 -27.83
N HIS A 9 25.38 -11.50 -26.97
CA HIS A 9 26.29 -12.53 -27.45
C HIS A 9 25.55 -13.52 -28.39
N PRO A 10 26.16 -14.01 -29.48
CA PRO A 10 25.49 -14.92 -30.41
C PRO A 10 24.91 -16.18 -29.75
N ASP A 11 25.59 -16.78 -28.79
CA ASP A 11 25.10 -17.97 -28.05
C ASP A 11 23.87 -17.65 -27.24
N VAL A 12 23.82 -16.48 -26.58
CA VAL A 12 22.64 -16.00 -25.84
C VAL A 12 21.46 -15.85 -26.79
N LEU A 13 21.71 -15.26 -27.96
CA LEU A 13 20.70 -15.07 -29.01
C LEU A 13 20.12 -16.42 -29.49
N GLN A 14 20.99 -17.40 -29.74
CA GLN A 14 20.57 -18.75 -30.14
C GLN A 14 19.71 -19.43 -29.07
N LYS A 15 20.12 -19.37 -27.80
CA LYS A 15 19.36 -19.92 -26.69
C LYS A 15 18.00 -19.25 -26.53
N MET A 16 17.94 -17.93 -26.67
CA MET A 16 16.71 -17.16 -26.60
C MET A 16 15.72 -17.59 -27.69
N ILE A 17 16.16 -17.67 -28.96
CA ILE A 17 15.34 -18.13 -30.07
C ILE A 17 14.81 -19.53 -29.81
N GLN A 18 15.65 -20.46 -29.36
CA GLN A 18 15.24 -21.83 -29.03
C GLN A 18 14.15 -21.87 -27.94
N ILE A 19 14.29 -21.07 -26.88
CA ILE A 19 13.30 -20.99 -25.81
C ILE A 19 11.96 -20.48 -26.36
N LEU A 20 11.97 -19.42 -27.14
CA LEU A 20 10.75 -18.82 -27.72
C LEU A 20 10.08 -19.77 -28.72
N GLN A 21 10.84 -20.41 -29.59
CA GLN A 21 10.29 -21.40 -30.55
C GLN A 21 9.64 -22.58 -29.83
N ASN A 22 10.27 -23.07 -28.76
CA ASN A 22 9.69 -24.12 -27.92
C ASN A 22 8.41 -23.65 -27.20
N HIS A 23 8.41 -22.41 -26.67
CA HIS A 23 7.26 -21.86 -25.96
C HIS A 23 6.04 -21.67 -26.87
N PHE A 24 6.24 -21.07 -28.04
CA PHE A 24 5.16 -20.78 -28.99
C PHE A 24 4.86 -21.91 -29.99
N ALA A 25 5.66 -22.98 -29.96
CA ALA A 25 5.57 -24.11 -30.89
C ALA A 25 5.51 -23.68 -32.37
N THR A 26 6.27 -22.64 -32.75
CA THR A 26 6.30 -22.07 -34.11
C THR A 26 7.64 -21.42 -34.42
N ASP A 27 7.94 -21.29 -35.70
CA ASP A 27 9.11 -20.55 -36.15
C ASP A 27 8.89 -19.04 -35.94
N LEU A 28 9.95 -18.39 -35.49
CA LEU A 28 10.00 -16.94 -35.30
C LEU A 28 11.41 -16.41 -35.63
N GLU A 29 11.45 -15.15 -36.00
CA GLU A 29 12.68 -14.41 -36.28
C GLU A 29 12.72 -13.13 -35.42
N ILE A 30 13.92 -12.69 -35.10
CA ILE A 30 14.15 -11.41 -34.44
C ILE A 30 14.34 -10.34 -35.51
N SER A 31 13.52 -9.30 -35.47
CA SER A 31 13.59 -8.20 -36.42
C SER A 31 14.45 -7.02 -35.95
N SER A 32 14.46 -6.71 -34.63
CA SER A 32 15.29 -5.64 -34.07
C SER A 32 15.45 -5.74 -32.55
N PHE A 33 16.39 -4.97 -32.00
CA PHE A 33 16.71 -4.84 -30.58
C PHE A 33 16.68 -3.35 -30.20
N ASP A 34 15.92 -3.02 -29.16
CA ASP A 34 15.91 -1.69 -28.56
C ASP A 34 16.42 -1.83 -27.10
N PHE A 35 17.64 -1.36 -26.82
CA PHE A 35 18.23 -1.38 -25.48
C PHE A 35 17.53 -0.36 -24.58
N LEU A 36 16.97 -0.81 -23.47
CA LEU A 36 16.20 0.02 -22.52
C LEU A 36 17.04 0.45 -21.31
N SER A 37 18.11 -0.30 -20.98
CA SER A 37 19.02 0.02 -19.89
C SER A 37 20.26 0.75 -20.37
N GLU A 38 20.81 1.64 -19.52
CA GLU A 38 22.13 2.23 -19.72
C GLU A 38 23.25 1.19 -19.60
N ALA A 39 24.41 1.46 -20.21
CA ALA A 39 25.51 0.50 -20.36
C ALA A 39 26.16 0.06 -19.03
N GLU A 40 25.98 0.81 -17.94
CA GLU A 40 26.65 0.59 -16.65
C GLU A 40 25.73 -0.03 -15.57
N ARG A 41 24.49 -0.40 -15.95
CA ARG A 41 23.57 -1.03 -15.00
C ARG A 41 23.87 -2.52 -14.84
N ARG A 42 23.61 -3.06 -13.63
CA ARG A 42 23.76 -4.49 -13.29
C ARG A 42 22.86 -5.43 -14.12
N ASN A 43 21.77 -4.92 -14.68
CA ASN A 43 20.87 -5.68 -15.54
C ASN A 43 20.83 -5.06 -16.94
N ILE A 44 20.92 -5.91 -17.97
CA ILE A 44 20.67 -5.52 -19.36
C ILE A 44 19.20 -5.77 -19.64
N LEU A 45 18.48 -4.70 -20.03
CA LEU A 45 17.09 -4.78 -20.48
C LEU A 45 17.03 -4.45 -21.97
N VAL A 46 16.43 -5.35 -22.75
CA VAL A 46 16.29 -5.17 -24.20
C VAL A 46 14.86 -5.50 -24.62
N ARG A 47 14.22 -4.60 -25.32
CA ARG A 47 13.00 -4.89 -26.06
C ARG A 47 13.39 -5.56 -27.37
N ILE A 48 12.86 -6.77 -27.59
CA ILE A 48 13.15 -7.56 -28.78
C ILE A 48 11.89 -7.62 -29.62
N LYS A 49 11.95 -7.13 -30.84
CA LYS A 49 10.85 -7.22 -31.80
C LYS A 49 10.92 -8.54 -32.55
N LEU A 50 9.79 -9.26 -32.56
CA LEU A 50 9.64 -10.57 -33.15
C LEU A 50 8.85 -10.49 -34.47
N HIS A 51 9.17 -11.38 -35.38
CA HIS A 51 8.41 -11.63 -36.59
C HIS A 51 8.05 -13.12 -36.68
N SER A 52 6.77 -13.42 -36.88
CA SER A 52 6.26 -14.77 -37.08
C SER A 52 5.00 -14.73 -37.95
N LYS A 53 4.73 -15.82 -38.64
CA LYS A 53 3.46 -16.02 -39.37
C LYS A 53 2.29 -16.35 -38.42
N SER A 54 2.58 -16.76 -37.19
CA SER A 54 1.58 -17.09 -36.20
C SER A 54 1.13 -15.87 -35.40
N ASN A 55 -0.16 -15.67 -35.25
CA ASN A 55 -0.75 -14.63 -34.43
C ASN A 55 -0.59 -14.89 -32.91
N SER A 56 -0.16 -16.09 -32.50
CA SER A 56 0.12 -16.42 -31.09
C SER A 56 1.45 -15.83 -30.59
N VAL A 57 2.35 -15.43 -31.49
CA VAL A 57 3.63 -14.82 -31.13
C VAL A 57 3.43 -13.31 -30.92
N PRO A 58 3.82 -12.74 -29.76
CA PRO A 58 3.72 -11.31 -29.54
C PRO A 58 4.67 -10.54 -30.48
N LYS A 59 4.35 -9.28 -30.76
CA LYS A 59 5.18 -8.42 -31.63
C LYS A 59 6.52 -8.07 -30.97
N SER A 60 6.57 -8.05 -29.65
CA SER A 60 7.79 -7.79 -28.87
C SER A 60 7.75 -8.50 -27.52
N ILE A 61 8.93 -8.74 -26.97
CA ILE A 61 9.17 -9.27 -25.64
C ILE A 61 10.27 -8.47 -24.95
N ILE A 62 10.38 -8.61 -23.65
CA ILE A 62 11.51 -8.08 -22.87
C ILE A 62 12.47 -9.21 -22.55
N PHE A 63 13.73 -8.99 -22.89
CA PHE A 63 14.89 -9.76 -22.44
C PHE A 63 15.52 -9.03 -21.25
N LYS A 64 15.63 -9.71 -20.10
CA LYS A 64 16.32 -9.21 -18.92
C LYS A 64 17.46 -10.15 -18.57
N GLN A 65 18.70 -9.64 -18.58
CA GLN A 65 19.90 -10.40 -18.25
C GLN A 65 20.61 -9.79 -17.07
N SER A 66 20.88 -10.61 -16.04
CA SER A 66 21.69 -10.22 -14.88
C SER A 66 23.17 -10.47 -15.20
N LEU A 67 23.98 -9.40 -15.07
CA LEU A 67 25.42 -9.48 -15.30
C LEU A 67 26.15 -9.98 -14.05
N PRO A 68 27.29 -10.68 -14.22
CA PRO A 68 28.21 -10.98 -13.11
C PRO A 68 28.69 -9.68 -12.44
N GLU A 69 28.77 -9.69 -11.13
CA GLU A 69 29.36 -8.59 -10.37
C GLU A 69 30.85 -8.87 -10.07
N VAL A 70 31.62 -7.81 -9.81
CA VAL A 70 33.10 -7.84 -9.86
C VAL A 70 33.76 -8.65 -8.74
N SER A 71 33.06 -8.89 -7.61
CA SER A 71 33.54 -9.71 -6.51
C SER A 71 32.81 -11.05 -6.43
N ASP A 72 33.49 -12.12 -5.99
CA ASP A 72 32.85 -13.44 -5.80
C ASP A 72 31.69 -13.43 -4.81
N GLN A 73 31.71 -12.53 -3.83
CA GLN A 73 30.61 -12.37 -2.87
C GLN A 73 29.43 -11.68 -3.52
N ASP A 74 29.68 -10.65 -4.32
CA ASP A 74 28.67 -9.90 -5.06
C ASP A 74 28.02 -10.80 -6.13
N ASP A 75 28.79 -11.70 -6.77
CA ASP A 75 28.28 -12.62 -7.80
C ASP A 75 27.30 -13.64 -7.21
N LYS A 76 27.54 -14.17 -6.01
CA LYS A 76 26.58 -15.05 -5.32
C LYS A 76 25.25 -14.34 -5.07
N GLU A 77 25.30 -13.10 -4.67
CA GLU A 77 24.10 -12.29 -4.45
C GLU A 77 23.40 -11.96 -5.77
N ALA A 78 24.16 -11.67 -6.83
CA ALA A 78 23.62 -11.47 -8.17
C ALA A 78 22.94 -12.73 -8.72
N ILE A 79 23.52 -13.93 -8.49
CA ILE A 79 22.89 -15.22 -8.81
C ILE A 79 21.59 -15.40 -8.04
N ALA A 80 21.60 -15.12 -6.75
CA ALA A 80 20.43 -15.27 -5.90
C ALA A 80 19.28 -14.34 -6.31
N ARG A 81 19.59 -13.07 -6.63
CA ARG A 81 18.60 -12.11 -7.16
C ARG A 81 18.00 -12.59 -8.48
N PHE A 82 18.85 -13.04 -9.41
CA PHE A 82 18.38 -13.60 -10.69
C PHE A 82 17.47 -14.81 -10.47
N ALA A 83 17.87 -15.73 -9.58
CA ALA A 83 17.10 -16.94 -9.29
C ALA A 83 15.73 -16.61 -8.68
N ARG A 84 15.66 -15.62 -7.77
CA ARG A 84 14.40 -15.14 -7.18
C ARG A 84 13.51 -14.45 -8.18
N ASP A 85 14.05 -13.59 -9.04
CA ASP A 85 13.28 -12.90 -10.08
C ASP A 85 12.65 -13.91 -11.05
N TRP A 86 13.42 -14.86 -11.54
CA TRP A 86 12.88 -15.96 -12.35
C TRP A 86 11.81 -16.75 -11.59
N ALA A 87 12.14 -17.24 -10.37
CA ALA A 87 11.24 -18.09 -9.62
C ALA A 87 9.93 -17.37 -9.23
N GLY A 88 10.01 -16.08 -8.89
CA GLY A 88 8.85 -15.25 -8.56
C GLY A 88 7.90 -15.08 -9.75
N LEU A 89 8.44 -14.73 -10.92
CA LEU A 89 7.66 -14.61 -12.15
C LEU A 89 7.06 -15.94 -12.61
N GLU A 90 7.82 -17.02 -12.61
CA GLU A 90 7.34 -18.36 -12.98
C GLU A 90 6.27 -18.85 -12.01
N PHE A 91 6.48 -18.66 -10.69
CA PHE A 91 5.50 -18.98 -9.66
C PHE A 91 4.20 -18.22 -9.86
N ALA A 92 4.28 -16.89 -10.00
CA ALA A 92 3.12 -16.03 -10.20
C ALA A 92 2.31 -16.46 -11.44
N ASN A 93 2.96 -16.75 -12.56
CA ASN A 93 2.30 -17.25 -13.76
C ASN A 93 1.61 -18.60 -13.55
N LYS A 94 2.12 -19.46 -12.65
CA LYS A 94 1.52 -20.78 -12.38
C LYS A 94 0.34 -20.74 -11.41
N ILE A 95 0.29 -19.77 -10.50
CA ILE A 95 -0.76 -19.68 -9.50
C ILE A 95 -1.99 -18.89 -9.97
N HIS A 96 -1.82 -17.98 -10.92
CA HIS A 96 -2.90 -17.15 -11.50
C HIS A 96 -3.51 -17.81 -12.73
N GLN A 97 -4.78 -18.20 -12.64
CA GLN A 97 -5.52 -18.78 -13.78
C GLN A 97 -6.40 -17.77 -14.52
N SER A 98 -6.75 -16.63 -13.90
CA SER A 98 -7.76 -15.70 -14.45
C SER A 98 -7.40 -14.22 -14.43
N ILE A 99 -6.45 -13.79 -13.62
CA ILE A 99 -6.01 -12.39 -13.51
C ILE A 99 -4.49 -12.36 -13.58
N HIS A 100 -3.94 -11.75 -14.62
CA HIS A 100 -2.50 -11.60 -14.78
C HIS A 100 -2.04 -10.31 -14.10
N ASN A 101 -1.54 -10.43 -12.86
CA ASN A 101 -0.95 -9.31 -12.10
C ASN A 101 0.58 -9.26 -12.26
N VAL A 102 1.14 -10.03 -13.19
CA VAL A 102 2.56 -10.08 -13.52
C VAL A 102 2.72 -10.31 -15.02
N PRO A 103 3.83 -9.89 -15.65
CA PRO A 103 4.10 -10.19 -17.05
C PRO A 103 4.08 -11.70 -17.32
N TYR A 104 3.66 -12.09 -18.53
CA TYR A 104 3.84 -13.48 -18.96
C TYR A 104 5.31 -13.85 -18.95
N PHE A 105 5.60 -15.03 -18.40
CA PHE A 105 6.93 -15.59 -18.36
C PHE A 105 7.10 -16.62 -19.48
N TYR A 106 7.95 -16.34 -20.45
CA TYR A 106 8.16 -17.22 -21.61
C TYR A 106 9.28 -18.22 -21.40
N GLY A 107 10.15 -18.02 -20.41
CA GLY A 107 11.27 -18.91 -20.07
C GLY A 107 12.54 -18.14 -19.74
N GLY A 108 13.60 -18.86 -19.51
CA GLY A 108 14.90 -18.28 -19.18
C GLY A 108 16.04 -19.26 -19.36
N ASN A 109 17.28 -18.79 -19.15
CA ASN A 109 18.48 -19.58 -19.20
C ASN A 109 19.39 -19.26 -18.02
N LYS A 110 19.70 -20.25 -17.19
CA LYS A 110 20.49 -20.07 -15.97
C LYS A 110 21.99 -19.92 -16.23
N GLU A 111 22.51 -20.50 -17.31
CA GLU A 111 23.91 -20.38 -17.69
C GLU A 111 24.28 -18.95 -18.08
N TYR A 112 23.41 -18.29 -18.85
CA TYR A 112 23.58 -16.90 -19.29
C TYR A 112 22.79 -15.89 -18.43
N ARG A 113 22.12 -16.34 -17.38
CA ARG A 113 21.35 -15.54 -16.42
C ARG A 113 20.37 -14.55 -17.07
N PHE A 114 19.53 -15.04 -17.97
CA PHE A 114 18.49 -14.21 -18.58
C PHE A 114 17.11 -14.83 -18.43
N ILE A 115 16.09 -13.97 -18.43
CA ILE A 115 14.69 -14.32 -18.54
C ILE A 115 14.05 -13.58 -19.71
N LEU A 116 12.97 -14.18 -20.24
CA LEU A 116 12.15 -13.67 -21.32
C LEU A 116 10.74 -13.47 -20.80
N ILE A 117 10.26 -12.24 -20.84
CA ILE A 117 8.97 -11.85 -20.29
C ILE A 117 8.19 -11.00 -21.28
N GLU A 118 6.91 -10.83 -21.01
CA GLU A 118 6.01 -9.97 -21.75
C GLU A 118 6.54 -8.54 -21.84
N ASP A 119 6.40 -7.93 -23.02
CA ASP A 119 6.59 -6.50 -23.21
C ASP A 119 5.27 -5.78 -22.90
N LEU A 120 5.20 -5.14 -21.74
CA LEU A 120 4.01 -4.41 -21.31
C LEU A 120 3.71 -3.20 -22.21
N GLY A 121 4.71 -2.75 -22.96
CA GLY A 121 4.55 -1.70 -23.97
C GLY A 121 4.26 -0.31 -23.42
N ALA A 122 3.93 0.59 -24.35
CA ALA A 122 3.67 2.00 -24.04
C ALA A 122 2.37 2.30 -23.25
N PRO A 123 1.31 1.45 -23.30
CA PRO A 123 0.12 1.70 -22.49
C PRO A 123 0.34 1.59 -20.97
N HIS A 124 1.34 0.82 -20.54
CA HIS A 124 1.66 0.68 -19.12
C HIS A 124 2.61 1.78 -18.66
N ILE A 125 2.27 2.40 -17.54
CA ILE A 125 3.07 3.46 -16.91
C ILE A 125 3.47 3.03 -15.50
N SER A 126 4.60 3.53 -15.03
CA SER A 126 5.01 3.33 -13.64
C SER A 126 4.01 3.98 -12.67
N LEU A 127 3.76 3.35 -11.52
CA LEU A 127 2.96 3.94 -10.47
C LEU A 127 3.54 5.29 -9.98
N VAL A 128 4.87 5.51 -10.16
CA VAL A 128 5.52 6.81 -9.90
C VAL A 128 4.87 7.92 -10.71
N ASP A 129 4.54 7.67 -11.98
CA ASP A 129 3.91 8.67 -12.85
C ASP A 129 2.54 9.10 -12.33
N SER A 130 1.72 8.14 -11.89
CA SER A 130 0.40 8.45 -11.29
C SER A 130 0.54 9.26 -10.01
N LEU A 131 1.52 8.96 -9.16
CA LEU A 131 1.77 9.66 -7.90
C LEU A 131 2.36 11.06 -8.08
N THR A 132 3.13 11.27 -9.13
CA THR A 132 3.80 12.57 -9.41
C THR A 132 2.97 13.51 -10.27
N ARG A 133 1.97 13.01 -11.02
CA ARG A 133 0.97 13.84 -11.70
C ARG A 133 0.06 14.54 -10.68
N ARG A 134 -0.52 15.68 -11.06
CA ARG A 134 -1.38 16.48 -10.16
C ARG A 134 -2.86 16.06 -10.18
N CYS A 135 -3.15 14.81 -10.49
CA CYS A 135 -4.50 14.26 -10.49
C CYS A 135 -4.67 13.29 -9.32
N ARG A 136 -5.40 13.74 -8.29
CA ARG A 136 -5.64 12.96 -7.07
C ARG A 136 -6.43 11.69 -7.35
N GLU A 137 -7.47 11.79 -8.15
CA GLU A 137 -8.37 10.70 -8.48
C GLU A 137 -7.61 9.56 -9.18
N ASN A 138 -6.81 9.90 -10.19
CA ASN A 138 -5.99 8.92 -10.92
C ASN A 138 -4.96 8.24 -10.00
N ALA A 139 -4.33 8.99 -9.10
CA ALA A 139 -3.39 8.42 -8.14
C ALA A 139 -4.10 7.43 -7.18
N ILE A 140 -5.30 7.74 -6.70
CA ILE A 140 -6.09 6.84 -5.86
C ILE A 140 -6.50 5.59 -6.64
N LEU A 141 -6.95 5.72 -7.89
CA LEU A 141 -7.30 4.59 -8.74
C LEU A 141 -6.10 3.66 -8.98
N SER A 142 -4.94 4.23 -9.34
CA SER A 142 -3.70 3.47 -9.53
C SER A 142 -3.26 2.74 -8.25
N LEU A 143 -3.26 3.44 -7.10
CA LEU A 143 -2.94 2.83 -5.81
C LEU A 143 -3.95 1.74 -5.41
N SER A 144 -5.22 1.92 -5.75
CA SER A 144 -6.26 0.92 -5.48
C SER A 144 -6.06 -0.35 -6.32
N ARG A 145 -5.75 -0.20 -7.60
CA ARG A 145 -5.37 -1.32 -8.46
C ARG A 145 -4.12 -2.03 -7.92
N PHE A 146 -3.12 -1.26 -7.49
CA PHE A 146 -1.90 -1.78 -6.88
C PHE A 146 -2.19 -2.63 -5.63
N MET A 147 -2.93 -2.10 -4.66
CA MET A 147 -3.21 -2.84 -3.42
C MET A 147 -4.11 -4.06 -3.67
N ARG A 148 -4.99 -3.99 -4.65
CA ARG A 148 -5.79 -5.14 -5.08
C ARG A 148 -4.93 -6.20 -5.76
N ALA A 149 -4.06 -5.82 -6.68
CA ALA A 149 -3.15 -6.75 -7.37
C ALA A 149 -2.20 -7.43 -6.38
N LEU A 150 -1.62 -6.68 -5.45
CA LEU A 150 -0.75 -7.20 -4.40
C LEU A 150 -1.50 -8.16 -3.46
N GLY A 151 -2.70 -7.78 -3.02
CA GLY A 151 -3.55 -8.62 -2.18
C GLY A 151 -3.97 -9.92 -2.88
N SER A 152 -4.37 -9.83 -4.15
CA SER A 152 -4.72 -10.98 -4.98
C SER A 152 -3.52 -11.91 -5.23
N PHE A 153 -2.32 -11.35 -5.46
CA PHE A 153 -1.08 -12.12 -5.57
C PHE A 153 -0.80 -12.92 -4.29
N HIS A 154 -0.84 -12.29 -3.12
CA HIS A 154 -0.63 -12.96 -1.84
C HIS A 154 -1.71 -14.00 -1.54
N ALA A 155 -2.97 -13.66 -1.77
CA ALA A 155 -4.10 -14.57 -1.59
C ALA A 155 -3.97 -15.83 -2.47
N SER A 156 -3.64 -15.64 -3.75
CA SER A 156 -3.43 -16.75 -4.71
C SER A 156 -2.23 -17.62 -4.38
N GLY A 157 -1.19 -17.05 -3.77
CA GLY A 157 0.02 -17.73 -3.35
C GLY A 157 -0.07 -18.46 -2.01
N PHE A 158 -1.12 -18.18 -1.21
CA PHE A 158 -1.29 -18.80 0.11
C PHE A 158 -1.37 -20.32 0.03
N GLY A 159 -0.59 -21.00 0.88
CA GLY A 159 -0.48 -22.46 0.90
C GLY A 159 0.31 -23.06 -0.27
N LYS A 160 0.92 -22.26 -1.15
CA LYS A 160 1.65 -22.73 -2.34
C LYS A 160 3.17 -22.47 -2.28
N THR A 161 3.72 -22.11 -1.13
CA THR A 161 5.14 -21.77 -0.97
C THR A 161 6.09 -22.90 -1.40
N VAL A 162 5.70 -24.17 -1.22
CA VAL A 162 6.47 -25.35 -1.69
C VAL A 162 6.65 -25.34 -3.21
N LEU A 163 5.67 -24.84 -3.98
CA LEU A 163 5.81 -24.68 -5.43
C LEU A 163 6.91 -23.66 -5.75
N TYR A 164 6.92 -22.51 -5.07
CA TYR A 164 7.97 -21.49 -5.23
C TYR A 164 9.36 -22.06 -4.90
N GLU A 165 9.49 -22.75 -3.76
CA GLU A 165 10.73 -23.41 -3.34
C GLU A 165 11.23 -24.40 -4.39
N THR A 166 10.32 -25.21 -4.94
CA THR A 166 10.65 -26.18 -5.98
C THR A 166 11.17 -25.52 -7.25
N ILE A 167 10.57 -24.39 -7.65
CA ILE A 167 11.03 -23.62 -8.82
C ILE A 167 12.41 -23.01 -8.52
N LEU A 168 12.57 -22.35 -7.39
CA LEU A 168 13.80 -21.67 -6.98
C LEU A 168 15.00 -22.64 -6.95
N LYS A 169 14.85 -23.79 -6.30
CA LYS A 169 15.91 -24.80 -6.18
C LYS A 169 16.30 -25.46 -7.51
N LYS A 170 15.42 -25.45 -8.52
CA LYS A 170 15.78 -25.89 -9.88
C LYS A 170 16.68 -24.89 -10.60
N ILE A 171 16.57 -23.61 -10.27
CA ILE A 171 17.35 -22.53 -10.88
C ILE A 171 18.72 -22.47 -10.19
N ASP A 172 18.70 -22.32 -8.87
CA ASP A 172 19.89 -22.34 -8.02
C ASP A 172 19.61 -23.02 -6.68
N GLU A 173 20.30 -24.12 -6.40
CA GLU A 173 20.12 -24.92 -5.19
C GLU A 173 20.59 -24.21 -3.91
N ASN A 174 21.48 -23.23 -4.04
CA ASN A 174 22.07 -22.51 -2.91
C ASN A 174 21.24 -21.28 -2.48
N THR A 175 20.36 -20.79 -3.34
CA THR A 175 19.52 -19.62 -2.99
C THR A 175 18.45 -20.02 -1.98
N GLU A 176 18.40 -19.30 -0.85
CA GLU A 176 17.40 -19.51 0.20
C GLU A 176 16.05 -18.84 -0.14
N THR A 177 14.95 -19.48 0.31
CA THR A 177 13.59 -18.96 0.15
C THR A 177 13.29 -17.80 1.08
N LEU A 178 13.96 -17.77 2.23
CA LEU A 178 13.98 -16.69 3.16
C LEU A 178 15.33 -16.00 3.09
N GLN A 179 15.32 -14.73 2.77
CA GLN A 179 16.53 -13.95 2.70
C GLN A 179 16.91 -13.44 4.09
N GLU A 180 17.85 -14.10 4.77
CA GLU A 180 18.45 -13.55 5.98
C GLU A 180 19.16 -12.21 5.73
N SER A 181 19.59 -11.97 4.49
CA SER A 181 20.25 -10.74 4.06
C SER A 181 19.37 -9.49 4.07
N ILE A 182 18.06 -9.59 4.34
CA ILE A 182 17.27 -8.42 4.73
C ILE A 182 17.74 -7.90 6.11
N GLY A 183 18.93 -8.29 6.49
CA GLY A 183 19.89 -7.56 7.29
C GLY A 183 19.61 -7.49 8.77
N PHE A 184 18.82 -8.40 9.36
CA PHE A 184 18.74 -8.47 10.82
C PHE A 184 18.86 -9.89 11.32
N THR A 185 20.09 -10.31 11.57
CA THR A 185 20.31 -11.31 12.62
C THR A 185 19.88 -10.69 13.95
N GLN A 186 19.43 -11.49 14.91
CA GLN A 186 19.07 -10.96 16.25
C GLN A 186 20.26 -10.23 16.92
N THR A 187 21.49 -10.60 16.57
CA THR A 187 22.72 -9.98 17.04
C THR A 187 22.90 -8.57 16.49
N ASP A 188 22.64 -8.37 15.19
CA ASP A 188 22.73 -7.05 14.56
C ASP A 188 21.66 -6.10 15.08
N LEU A 189 20.44 -6.60 15.32
CA LEU A 189 19.36 -5.84 15.91
C LEU A 189 19.75 -5.30 17.28
N LEU A 190 20.26 -6.15 18.17
CA LEU A 190 20.70 -5.75 19.51
C LEU A 190 21.78 -4.68 19.45
N LYS A 191 22.79 -4.87 18.61
CA LYS A 191 23.85 -3.88 18.42
C LYS A 191 23.30 -2.53 17.98
N LYS A 192 22.43 -2.53 16.95
CA LYS A 192 21.84 -1.29 16.44
C LYS A 192 20.94 -0.58 17.46
N LEU A 193 20.18 -1.33 18.27
CA LEU A 193 19.41 -0.75 19.37
C LEU A 193 20.32 -0.15 20.45
N GLN A 194 21.42 -0.82 20.79
CA GLN A 194 22.41 -0.30 21.74
C GLN A 194 23.14 0.95 21.21
N ASP A 195 23.52 0.93 19.92
CA ASP A 195 24.14 2.08 19.26
C ASP A 195 23.17 3.29 19.23
N ALA A 196 21.90 3.07 18.92
CA ALA A 196 20.88 4.11 18.98
C ALA A 196 20.69 4.64 20.41
N ASN A 197 20.66 3.74 21.42
CA ASN A 197 20.53 4.14 22.82
C ASN A 197 21.76 4.92 23.35
N SER A 198 22.95 4.63 22.83
CA SER A 198 24.16 5.39 23.19
C SER A 198 24.14 6.84 22.69
N LYS A 199 23.38 7.12 21.63
CA LYS A 199 23.24 8.45 21.00
C LYS A 199 22.01 9.21 21.48
N LEU A 200 20.97 8.48 21.85
CA LEU A 200 19.67 9.00 22.25
C LEU A 200 19.30 8.40 23.60
N ASN A 201 18.63 9.15 24.44
CA ASN A 201 18.18 8.66 25.74
C ASN A 201 16.87 7.84 25.59
N LEU A 202 17.01 6.57 25.18
CA LEU A 202 15.88 5.71 24.86
C LEU A 202 15.46 4.83 26.04
N SER A 203 14.17 4.50 26.15
CA SER A 203 13.66 3.49 27.05
C SER A 203 13.92 2.06 26.53
N LEU A 204 15.21 1.68 26.47
CA LEU A 204 15.62 0.35 25.99
C LEU A 204 15.60 -0.67 27.14
N THR A 205 14.38 -1.14 27.48
CA THR A 205 14.17 -2.17 28.51
C THR A 205 14.32 -3.59 27.97
N VAL A 206 14.37 -4.58 28.86
CA VAL A 206 14.42 -6.00 28.48
C VAL A 206 13.16 -6.39 27.71
N GLU A 207 12.00 -5.83 28.08
CA GLU A 207 10.72 -6.03 27.41
C GLU A 207 10.75 -5.44 26.00
N CYS A 208 11.30 -4.24 25.80
CA CYS A 208 11.47 -3.63 24.50
C CYS A 208 12.32 -4.51 23.57
N ILE A 209 13.44 -5.03 24.06
CA ILE A 209 14.30 -5.96 23.31
C ILE A 209 13.55 -7.26 22.99
N SER A 210 12.75 -7.77 23.93
CA SER A 210 11.94 -8.97 23.73
C SER A 210 10.87 -8.75 22.66
N GLU A 211 10.16 -7.61 22.69
CA GLU A 211 9.20 -7.25 21.65
C GLU A 211 9.85 -7.11 20.27
N ALA A 212 11.01 -6.43 20.17
CA ALA A 212 11.73 -6.27 18.92
C ALA A 212 12.17 -7.61 18.31
N LYS A 213 12.67 -8.55 19.14
CA LYS A 213 13.01 -9.91 18.70
C LYS A 213 11.76 -10.70 18.28
N SER A 214 10.66 -10.56 19.02
CA SER A 214 9.39 -11.21 18.70
C SER A 214 8.86 -10.75 17.34
N VAL A 215 8.91 -9.44 17.07
CA VAL A 215 8.55 -8.84 15.79
C VAL A 215 9.32 -9.48 14.62
N ILE A 216 10.64 -9.58 14.73
CA ILE A 216 11.46 -10.19 13.69
C ILE A 216 11.08 -11.66 13.49
N ASN A 217 10.98 -12.42 14.58
CA ASN A 217 10.69 -13.84 14.50
C ASN A 217 9.29 -14.13 13.93
N SER A 218 8.24 -13.41 14.37
CA SER A 218 6.87 -13.67 13.94
C SER A 218 6.64 -13.43 12.44
N LEU A 219 7.47 -12.59 11.81
CA LEU A 219 7.32 -12.24 10.41
C LEU A 219 8.18 -13.10 9.47
N LEU A 220 9.29 -13.61 9.98
CA LEU A 220 10.24 -14.42 9.21
C LEU A 220 10.02 -15.93 9.38
N THR A 221 9.33 -16.36 10.43
CA THR A 221 8.94 -17.77 10.61
C THR A 221 7.57 -18.06 9.98
N PRO A 222 7.33 -19.30 9.52
CA PRO A 222 6.03 -19.68 8.98
C PRO A 222 4.89 -19.40 9.97
N GLY A 223 3.83 -18.78 9.48
CA GLY A 223 2.66 -18.38 10.26
C GLY A 223 1.40 -18.21 9.40
N PRO A 224 0.30 -17.70 9.97
CA PRO A 224 -1.00 -17.65 9.30
C PRO A 224 -1.07 -16.72 8.09
N PHE A 225 -0.07 -15.88 7.85
CA PHE A 225 0.04 -14.99 6.70
C PHE A 225 1.24 -15.31 5.80
N THR A 226 1.82 -16.50 5.90
CA THR A 226 3.00 -16.87 5.12
C THR A 226 2.67 -17.09 3.65
N VAL A 227 3.33 -16.31 2.80
CA VAL A 227 3.22 -16.33 1.33
C VAL A 227 4.57 -16.02 0.70
N LEU A 228 4.69 -16.12 -0.63
CA LEU A 228 5.76 -15.41 -1.33
C LEU A 228 5.43 -13.90 -1.30
N THR A 229 6.30 -13.09 -0.72
CA THR A 229 6.25 -11.62 -0.79
C THR A 229 7.14 -11.13 -1.93
N HIS A 230 6.83 -9.94 -2.47
CA HIS A 230 7.65 -9.31 -3.51
C HIS A 230 9.00 -8.78 -2.95
N GLY A 231 8.95 -8.19 -1.77
CA GLY A 231 10.13 -7.75 -1.01
C GLY A 231 10.67 -6.37 -1.35
N ASP A 232 10.46 -5.89 -2.58
CA ASP A 232 10.79 -4.53 -3.01
C ASP A 232 9.67 -3.96 -3.88
N ILE A 233 8.50 -3.77 -3.27
CA ILE A 233 7.28 -3.33 -3.96
C ILE A 233 7.24 -1.81 -4.15
N CYS A 234 8.36 -1.27 -4.65
CA CYS A 234 8.49 0.13 -5.01
C CYS A 234 7.54 0.52 -6.13
N PRO A 235 7.07 1.77 -6.20
CA PRO A 235 6.21 2.25 -7.29
C PRO A 235 6.80 2.11 -8.69
N ASP A 236 8.12 2.07 -8.83
CA ASP A 236 8.82 1.82 -10.10
C ASP A 236 8.86 0.34 -10.50
N ASN A 237 8.57 -0.59 -9.56
CA ASN A 237 8.37 -2.01 -9.81
C ASN A 237 6.89 -2.38 -10.02
N VAL A 238 6.04 -1.37 -10.23
CA VAL A 238 4.59 -1.54 -10.43
C VAL A 238 4.18 -0.76 -11.67
N PHE A 239 3.69 -1.47 -12.68
CA PHE A 239 3.22 -0.88 -13.92
C PHE A 239 1.71 -0.99 -14.04
N ASP A 240 1.07 0.17 -14.19
CA ASP A 240 -0.37 0.34 -14.30
C ASP A 240 -0.76 0.66 -15.75
N HIS A 241 -1.97 0.30 -16.12
CA HIS A 241 -2.57 0.69 -17.40
C HIS A 241 -3.75 1.61 -17.09
N GLU A 242 -3.66 2.89 -17.47
CA GLU A 242 -4.75 3.87 -17.28
C GLU A 242 -6.01 3.39 -18.00
N GLY A 243 -7.15 3.40 -17.30
CA GLY A 243 -8.44 2.98 -17.84
C GLY A 243 -8.68 1.47 -17.90
N ALA A 244 -7.71 0.63 -17.50
CA ALA A 244 -7.87 -0.82 -17.42
C ALA A 244 -7.85 -1.32 -15.97
N ARG A 245 -8.20 -2.60 -15.78
CA ARG A 245 -8.12 -3.27 -14.47
C ARG A 245 -6.83 -4.06 -14.28
N ASP A 246 -5.97 -4.10 -15.28
CA ASP A 246 -4.70 -4.80 -15.24
C ASP A 246 -3.60 -3.91 -14.64
N LEU A 247 -2.89 -4.46 -13.70
CA LEU A 247 -1.71 -3.85 -13.09
C LEU A 247 -0.67 -4.95 -12.93
N GLN A 248 0.57 -4.66 -13.28
CA GLN A 248 1.65 -5.63 -13.35
C GLN A 248 2.70 -5.37 -12.26
N LEU A 249 3.00 -6.38 -11.46
CA LEU A 249 4.12 -6.43 -10.53
C LEU A 249 5.33 -7.00 -11.27
N ILE A 250 6.46 -6.33 -11.23
CA ILE A 250 7.70 -6.74 -11.90
C ILE A 250 8.87 -6.74 -10.92
N ASP A 251 9.95 -7.45 -11.28
CA ASP A 251 11.21 -7.42 -10.53
C ASP A 251 11.16 -8.09 -9.15
N PHE A 252 10.96 -9.42 -9.14
CA PHE A 252 10.90 -10.26 -7.94
C PHE A 252 12.27 -10.59 -7.33
N GLU A 253 13.32 -9.85 -7.65
CA GLU A 253 14.70 -10.14 -7.21
C GLU A 253 14.87 -10.18 -5.67
N TRP A 254 13.93 -9.59 -4.92
CA TRP A 254 13.88 -9.58 -3.47
C TRP A 254 12.76 -10.47 -2.90
N GLY A 255 12.17 -11.30 -3.74
CA GLY A 255 11.10 -12.21 -3.35
C GLY A 255 11.54 -13.18 -2.24
N ALA A 256 10.72 -13.31 -1.20
CA ALA A 256 11.00 -14.20 -0.06
C ALA A 256 9.71 -14.76 0.54
N VAL A 257 9.79 -16.00 1.09
CA VAL A 257 8.67 -16.63 1.79
C VAL A 257 8.61 -16.11 3.22
N ARG A 258 7.64 -15.24 3.49
CA ARG A 258 7.47 -14.59 4.79
C ARG A 258 6.04 -14.04 4.95
N ASN A 259 5.80 -13.24 5.99
CA ASN A 259 4.49 -12.66 6.27
C ASN A 259 4.08 -11.64 5.17
N ALA A 260 2.90 -11.83 4.58
CA ALA A 260 2.31 -10.98 3.54
C ALA A 260 2.23 -9.49 3.94
N LEU A 261 2.03 -9.21 5.23
CA LEU A 261 1.84 -7.85 5.72
C LEU A 261 3.14 -7.02 5.69
N LEU A 262 4.31 -7.64 5.45
CA LEU A 262 5.52 -6.87 5.15
C LEU A 262 5.36 -6.03 3.88
N ASP A 263 4.84 -6.62 2.80
CA ASP A 263 4.50 -5.86 1.61
C ASP A 263 3.20 -5.03 1.82
N GLY A 264 2.20 -5.59 2.54
CA GLY A 264 0.91 -4.93 2.79
C GLY A 264 1.00 -3.63 3.59
N THR A 265 2.02 -3.45 4.42
CA THR A 265 2.27 -2.20 5.18
C THR A 265 3.20 -1.21 4.47
N TYR A 266 3.63 -1.53 3.25
CA TYR A 266 4.66 -0.76 2.53
C TYR A 266 4.28 0.71 2.33
N LEU A 267 3.03 0.99 1.94
CA LEU A 267 2.53 2.37 1.78
C LEU A 267 2.45 3.11 3.12
N ARG A 268 1.96 2.45 4.17
CA ARG A 268 1.87 2.98 5.53
C ARG A 268 3.22 3.42 6.05
N MET A 269 4.24 2.61 5.81
CA MET A 269 5.60 2.85 6.29
C MET A 269 6.42 3.73 5.33
N CYS A 270 5.74 4.51 4.48
CA CYS A 270 6.35 5.47 3.57
C CYS A 270 7.34 4.82 2.60
N MET A 271 6.95 3.68 2.01
CA MET A 271 7.72 2.95 1.00
C MET A 271 9.18 2.77 1.43
N PRO A 272 9.44 1.84 2.39
CA PRO A 272 10.67 1.80 3.18
C PRO A 272 11.95 1.67 2.36
N THR A 273 11.94 0.91 1.26
CA THR A 273 13.11 0.66 0.42
C THR A 273 13.18 1.57 -0.82
N CYS A 274 12.11 2.32 -1.10
CA CYS A 274 11.98 3.10 -2.33
C CYS A 274 12.77 4.41 -2.32
N TRP A 275 13.33 4.76 -3.47
CA TRP A 275 13.96 6.05 -3.72
C TRP A 275 12.94 7.20 -3.81
N CYS A 276 11.72 6.92 -4.27
CA CYS A 276 10.66 7.92 -4.47
C CYS A 276 9.70 8.06 -3.27
N ALA A 277 10.15 7.79 -2.05
CA ALA A 277 9.31 7.81 -0.86
C ALA A 277 8.74 9.21 -0.56
N LYS A 278 7.41 9.33 -0.48
CA LYS A 278 6.65 10.45 0.07
C LYS A 278 5.45 9.94 0.85
N SER A 279 4.74 10.86 1.48
CA SER A 279 3.54 10.52 2.24
C SER A 279 2.31 10.44 1.35
N ILE A 280 1.38 9.58 1.76
CA ILE A 280 0.02 9.49 1.24
C ILE A 280 -0.92 9.94 2.37
N PRO A 281 -2.01 10.67 2.09
CA PRO A 281 -2.97 11.07 3.12
C PRO A 281 -3.56 9.88 3.87
N GLU A 282 -3.77 10.04 5.17
CA GLU A 282 -4.22 8.97 6.07
C GLU A 282 -5.53 8.32 5.60
N GLU A 283 -6.49 9.11 5.16
CA GLU A 283 -7.79 8.63 4.67
C GLU A 283 -7.66 7.79 3.39
N VAL A 284 -6.65 8.07 2.55
CA VAL A 284 -6.35 7.27 1.36
C VAL A 284 -5.69 5.96 1.77
N ILE A 285 -4.69 6.00 2.67
CA ILE A 285 -4.02 4.78 3.16
C ILE A 285 -5.03 3.83 3.80
N ILE A 286 -5.94 4.30 4.64
CA ILE A 286 -6.97 3.46 5.27
C ILE A 286 -7.82 2.75 4.21
N ALA A 287 -8.27 3.46 3.17
CA ALA A 287 -9.04 2.87 2.09
C ALA A 287 -8.26 1.77 1.34
N LEU A 288 -6.97 2.02 1.10
CA LEU A 288 -6.07 1.08 0.43
C LEU A 288 -5.79 -0.17 1.27
N GLU A 289 -5.60 -0.01 2.58
CA GLU A 289 -5.41 -1.11 3.53
C GLU A 289 -6.65 -2.01 3.62
N ILE A 290 -7.84 -1.41 3.62
CA ILE A 290 -9.11 -2.15 3.56
C ILE A 290 -9.18 -2.95 2.25
N THR A 291 -8.87 -2.31 1.11
CA THR A 291 -8.86 -2.97 -0.20
C THR A 291 -7.92 -4.18 -0.22
N TYR A 292 -6.69 -4.03 0.26
CA TYR A 292 -5.73 -5.12 0.37
C TYR A 292 -6.24 -6.26 1.27
N ARG A 293 -6.78 -5.92 2.45
CA ARG A 293 -7.30 -6.91 3.40
C ARG A 293 -8.48 -7.68 2.84
N GLU A 294 -9.39 -7.04 2.08
CA GLU A 294 -10.52 -7.72 1.45
C GLU A 294 -10.05 -8.77 0.42
N GLU A 295 -8.97 -8.52 -0.31
CA GLU A 295 -8.36 -9.53 -1.19
C GLU A 295 -7.78 -10.71 -0.38
N LEU A 296 -7.06 -10.45 0.72
CA LEU A 296 -6.51 -11.50 1.57
C LEU A 296 -7.60 -12.42 2.15
N LYS A 297 -8.74 -11.86 2.55
CA LYS A 297 -9.87 -12.61 3.14
C LYS A 297 -10.41 -13.71 2.22
N GLN A 298 -10.16 -13.63 0.92
CA GLN A 298 -10.64 -14.61 -0.04
C GLN A 298 -10.03 -16.00 0.20
N THR A 299 -8.79 -16.07 0.71
CA THR A 299 -8.07 -17.34 0.88
C THR A 299 -7.32 -17.48 2.19
N ILE A 300 -7.01 -16.37 2.89
CA ILE A 300 -6.26 -16.37 4.15
C ILE A 300 -7.24 -16.19 5.32
N PRO A 301 -7.58 -17.26 6.09
CA PRO A 301 -8.58 -17.17 7.16
C PRO A 301 -8.24 -16.14 8.23
N ALA A 302 -6.95 -16.03 8.59
CA ALA A 302 -6.47 -15.06 9.58
C ALA A 302 -6.71 -13.59 9.19
N ALA A 303 -6.92 -13.30 7.90
CA ALA A 303 -7.28 -11.95 7.46
C ALA A 303 -8.70 -11.53 7.87
N SER A 304 -9.57 -12.50 8.16
CA SER A 304 -10.93 -12.26 8.69
C SER A 304 -10.96 -12.10 10.22
N ASP A 305 -9.90 -12.50 10.92
CA ASP A 305 -9.74 -12.30 12.35
C ASP A 305 -9.10 -10.93 12.64
N ASP A 306 -9.87 -10.03 13.24
CA ASP A 306 -9.42 -8.66 13.50
C ASP A 306 -8.22 -8.61 14.46
N VAL A 307 -8.16 -9.50 15.47
CA VAL A 307 -7.06 -9.54 16.44
C VAL A 307 -5.78 -10.08 15.78
N ALA A 308 -5.88 -11.18 15.04
CA ALA A 308 -4.75 -11.76 14.32
C ALA A 308 -4.20 -10.79 13.26
N TYR A 309 -5.10 -10.13 12.52
CA TYR A 309 -4.71 -9.16 11.50
C TYR A 309 -4.05 -7.92 12.12
N ALA A 310 -4.65 -7.30 13.14
CA ALA A 310 -4.10 -6.13 13.81
C ALA A 310 -2.72 -6.42 14.42
N LYS A 311 -2.54 -7.62 15.01
CA LYS A 311 -1.25 -8.06 15.53
C LYS A 311 -0.19 -8.13 14.43
N ALA A 312 -0.43 -8.91 13.39
CA ALA A 312 0.52 -9.11 12.29
C ALA A 312 0.82 -7.79 11.54
N TYR A 313 -0.20 -6.93 11.39
CA TYR A 313 -0.06 -5.60 10.79
C TYR A 313 0.85 -4.68 11.62
N THR A 314 0.65 -4.64 12.95
CA THR A 314 1.47 -3.82 13.86
C THR A 314 2.91 -4.34 13.91
N GLU A 315 3.10 -5.66 13.94
CA GLU A 315 4.41 -6.31 13.88
C GLU A 315 5.14 -5.97 12.57
N ALA A 316 4.44 -5.97 11.42
CA ALA A 316 5.01 -5.57 10.14
C ALA A 316 5.47 -4.10 10.12
N CYS A 317 4.68 -3.19 10.69
CA CYS A 317 5.10 -1.80 10.88
C CYS A 317 6.34 -1.69 11.80
N GLY A 318 6.38 -2.49 12.89
CA GLY A 318 7.53 -2.58 13.80
C GLY A 318 8.78 -3.12 13.11
N PHE A 319 8.65 -4.09 12.22
CA PHE A 319 9.75 -4.62 11.42
C PHE A 319 10.37 -3.51 10.53
N TRP A 320 9.55 -2.77 9.79
CA TRP A 320 10.05 -1.68 8.95
C TRP A 320 10.68 -0.54 9.77
N LEU A 321 10.17 -0.27 10.98
CA LEU A 321 10.81 0.64 11.92
C LEU A 321 12.23 0.15 12.24
N LEU A 322 12.37 -1.09 12.67
CA LEU A 322 13.66 -1.64 13.10
C LEU A 322 14.65 -1.74 11.94
N GLN A 323 14.19 -2.29 10.79
CA GLN A 323 15.05 -2.57 9.64
C GLN A 323 15.45 -1.30 8.86
N GLN A 324 14.55 -0.34 8.73
CA GLN A 324 14.77 0.81 7.85
C GLN A 324 14.97 2.14 8.58
N THR A 325 14.82 2.17 9.91
CA THR A 325 15.04 3.37 10.70
C THR A 325 16.38 3.32 11.43
N LEU A 326 16.68 2.24 12.15
CA LEU A 326 17.90 2.12 12.93
C LEU A 326 19.18 2.25 12.08
N PRO A 327 19.34 1.56 10.92
CA PRO A 327 20.51 1.73 10.08
C PRO A 327 20.65 3.13 9.49
N PHE A 328 19.53 3.76 9.15
CA PHE A 328 19.55 5.12 8.60
C PHE A 328 19.82 6.19 9.66
N LEU A 329 19.42 5.95 10.90
CA LEU A 329 19.73 6.83 12.01
C LEU A 329 21.25 7.06 12.12
N ASP A 330 22.04 5.99 12.11
CA ASP A 330 23.50 6.08 12.19
C ASP A 330 24.10 6.94 11.07
N SER A 331 23.67 6.69 9.84
CA SER A 331 24.23 7.37 8.66
C SER A 331 23.78 8.82 8.49
N THR A 332 22.77 9.28 9.25
CA THR A 332 22.19 10.63 9.14
C THR A 332 22.17 11.39 10.45
N PHE A 333 22.78 10.83 11.50
CA PHE A 333 22.71 11.41 12.84
C PHE A 333 23.27 12.82 12.88
N GLU A 334 24.49 13.02 12.38
CA GLU A 334 25.15 14.33 12.34
C GLU A 334 24.70 15.18 11.15
N LYS A 335 24.58 14.59 9.99
CA LYS A 335 24.24 15.27 8.73
C LYS A 335 23.23 14.48 7.92
N ASP A 336 22.19 15.15 7.43
CA ASP A 336 21.25 14.52 6.51
C ASP A 336 21.90 14.15 5.18
N ARG A 337 21.36 13.14 4.51
CA ARG A 337 21.82 12.69 3.20
C ARG A 337 20.63 12.31 2.32
N LEU A 338 20.88 12.23 1.02
CA LEU A 338 19.89 11.68 0.09
C LEU A 338 19.71 10.18 0.31
N GLY A 339 18.52 9.71 0.04
CA GLY A 339 18.09 8.32 0.22
C GLY A 339 18.92 7.32 -0.59
N PRO A 340 18.85 6.02 -0.22
CA PRO A 340 19.80 4.99 -0.64
C PRO A 340 19.66 4.55 -2.08
N SER A 341 18.53 4.77 -2.70
CA SER A 341 18.26 4.24 -4.02
C SER A 341 18.50 5.29 -5.10
N GLY A 342 19.21 4.90 -6.09
CA GLY A 342 19.60 5.46 -7.35
C GLY A 342 19.15 6.87 -7.79
N PRO A 343 19.62 7.34 -8.90
CA PRO A 343 19.25 8.66 -9.40
C PRO A 343 17.75 8.69 -9.75
N VAL A 344 17.13 9.79 -9.37
CA VAL A 344 15.75 10.09 -9.80
C VAL A 344 15.76 10.28 -11.32
N PRO A 345 14.82 9.69 -12.08
CA PRO A 345 14.69 9.95 -13.50
C PRO A 345 14.56 11.44 -13.79
N GLU A 346 15.33 11.95 -14.75
CA GLU A 346 15.41 13.38 -15.09
C GLU A 346 14.08 13.97 -15.56
N ASP A 347 13.21 13.15 -16.11
CA ASP A 347 11.89 13.49 -16.63
C ASP A 347 10.77 13.45 -15.60
N SER A 348 11.04 12.97 -14.37
CA SER A 348 10.01 12.91 -13.33
C SER A 348 9.75 14.28 -12.71
N LEU A 349 8.51 14.54 -12.30
CA LEU A 349 8.14 15.70 -11.45
C LEU A 349 8.76 15.63 -10.04
N TRP A 350 9.58 14.64 -9.82
CA TRP A 350 10.32 14.31 -8.62
C TRP A 350 11.75 14.81 -8.72
N LYS A 351 12.22 15.52 -7.75
CA LYS A 351 13.59 15.99 -7.70
C LYS A 351 14.42 15.16 -6.72
N ALA A 352 15.59 14.72 -7.14
CA ALA A 352 16.54 13.98 -6.28
C ALA A 352 16.83 14.71 -4.97
N GLU A 353 16.90 16.04 -5.03
CA GLU A 353 17.14 16.93 -3.90
C GLU A 353 16.04 16.83 -2.82
N GLU A 354 14.87 16.28 -3.11
CA GLU A 354 13.77 16.11 -2.17
C GLU A 354 13.81 14.75 -1.44
N ASN A 355 14.74 13.86 -1.78
CA ASN A 355 14.80 12.49 -1.27
C ASN A 355 15.67 12.36 -0.01
N TRP A 356 15.46 13.20 0.99
CA TRP A 356 16.21 13.22 2.24
C TRP A 356 15.82 12.06 3.17
N VAL A 357 16.80 11.56 3.96
CA VAL A 357 16.61 10.42 4.86
C VAL A 357 15.96 10.81 6.19
N ARG A 358 16.32 11.96 6.78
CA ARG A 358 15.71 12.39 8.05
C ARG A 358 14.18 12.48 8.00
N PRO A 359 13.56 13.09 6.97
CA PRO A 359 12.10 13.06 6.82
C PRO A 359 11.51 11.66 6.81
N ARG A 360 12.19 10.68 6.21
CA ARG A 360 11.76 9.28 6.18
C ARG A 360 11.77 8.64 7.56
N VAL A 361 12.87 8.86 8.32
CA VAL A 361 13.00 8.37 9.69
C VAL A 361 11.87 8.91 10.57
N LEU A 362 11.65 10.23 10.54
CA LEU A 362 10.59 10.88 11.32
C LEU A 362 9.19 10.36 10.96
N SER A 363 8.90 10.21 9.67
CA SER A 363 7.58 9.75 9.21
C SER A 363 7.32 8.29 9.55
N ARG A 364 8.31 7.40 9.46
CA ARG A 364 8.19 5.99 9.86
C ARG A 364 7.99 5.83 11.36
N LEU A 365 8.75 6.57 12.18
CA LEU A 365 8.55 6.60 13.63
C LEU A 365 7.13 6.99 13.96
N GLN A 366 6.61 8.06 13.37
CA GLN A 366 5.25 8.53 13.61
C GLN A 366 4.19 7.51 13.16
N ALA A 367 4.37 6.88 11.98
CA ALA A 367 3.47 5.87 11.47
C ALA A 367 3.40 4.64 12.38
N PHE A 368 4.55 4.12 12.85
CA PHE A 368 4.60 3.00 13.77
C PHE A 368 3.94 3.35 15.12
N ILE A 369 4.31 4.49 15.73
CA ILE A 369 3.74 4.94 17.01
C ILE A 369 2.22 5.03 16.92
N HIS A 370 1.69 5.60 15.82
CA HIS A 370 0.26 5.70 15.58
C HIS A 370 -0.42 4.33 15.56
N ILE A 371 0.10 3.38 14.78
CA ILE A 371 -0.48 2.04 14.65
C ILE A 371 -0.35 1.22 15.92
N ALA A 372 0.81 1.25 16.59
CA ALA A 372 1.02 0.53 17.84
C ALA A 372 0.14 1.08 18.98
N SER A 373 -0.09 2.40 19.02
CA SER A 373 -1.02 3.05 19.95
C SER A 373 -2.46 2.66 19.64
N ARG A 374 -2.89 2.78 18.40
CA ARG A 374 -4.23 2.43 17.92
C ARG A 374 -4.61 1.00 18.27
N ASN A 375 -3.73 0.06 17.98
CA ASN A 375 -3.99 -1.36 18.24
C ASN A 375 -3.68 -1.80 19.67
N ASN A 376 -3.15 -0.90 20.51
CA ASN A 376 -2.66 -1.18 21.88
C ASN A 376 -1.70 -2.39 21.92
N LEU A 377 -0.75 -2.43 20.99
CA LEU A 377 0.24 -3.49 20.83
C LEU A 377 1.65 -2.94 20.94
N LEU A 378 2.62 -3.82 21.26
CA LEU A 378 4.04 -3.49 21.35
C LEU A 378 4.32 -2.25 22.22
N PRO A 379 3.81 -2.18 23.47
CA PRO A 379 3.87 -0.97 24.30
C PRO A 379 5.30 -0.51 24.59
N HIS A 380 6.24 -1.42 24.78
CA HIS A 380 7.64 -1.09 25.10
C HIS A 380 8.41 -0.64 23.84
N LEU A 381 8.21 -1.30 22.70
CA LEU A 381 8.79 -0.88 21.44
C LEU A 381 8.19 0.47 20.98
N ARG A 382 6.90 0.70 21.21
CA ARG A 382 6.24 1.98 21.00
C ARG A 382 6.87 3.08 21.86
N LYS A 383 7.05 2.83 23.15
CA LYS A 383 7.69 3.81 24.07
C LYS A 383 9.10 4.17 23.62
N MET A 384 9.89 3.19 23.23
CA MET A 384 11.24 3.42 22.67
C MET A 384 11.17 4.29 21.39
N ALA A 385 10.20 4.03 20.50
CA ALA A 385 10.01 4.84 19.29
C ALA A 385 9.54 6.27 19.60
N GLU A 386 8.70 6.46 20.62
CA GLU A 386 8.25 7.77 21.12
C GLU A 386 9.45 8.57 21.65
N ASP A 387 10.31 7.96 22.47
CA ASP A 387 11.52 8.57 22.99
C ASP A 387 12.47 8.94 21.84
N MET A 388 12.69 8.02 20.91
CA MET A 388 13.52 8.28 19.73
C MET A 388 12.99 9.46 18.92
N LEU A 389 11.68 9.52 18.67
CA LEU A 389 11.06 10.64 17.95
C LEU A 389 11.22 11.96 18.69
N PHE A 390 11.08 11.94 20.01
CA PHE A 390 11.26 13.13 20.86
C PHE A 390 12.69 13.65 20.79
N GLU A 391 13.68 12.80 21.06
CA GLU A 391 15.11 13.16 21.08
C GLU A 391 15.60 13.63 19.70
N ILE A 392 15.24 12.91 18.64
CA ILE A 392 15.62 13.27 17.26
C ILE A 392 15.04 14.64 16.87
N LYS A 393 13.81 14.98 17.26
CA LYS A 393 13.22 16.29 16.97
C LYS A 393 13.95 17.44 17.69
N GLN A 394 14.57 17.19 18.82
CA GLN A 394 15.40 18.19 19.48
C GLN A 394 16.74 18.41 18.73
N LEU A 395 17.27 17.34 18.15
CA LEU A 395 18.56 17.37 17.43
C LEU A 395 18.41 17.86 15.98
N TRP A 396 17.35 17.46 15.30
CA TRP A 396 17.11 17.76 13.89
C TRP A 396 16.04 18.86 13.74
N THR A 397 16.35 20.05 14.22
CA THR A 397 15.41 21.17 14.29
C THR A 397 14.83 21.59 12.93
N ASP A 398 15.58 21.36 11.85
CA ASP A 398 15.18 21.70 10.49
C ASP A 398 14.45 20.56 9.75
N ALA A 399 14.50 19.34 10.30
CA ALA A 399 13.90 18.19 9.65
C ALA A 399 12.37 18.20 9.79
N LYS A 400 11.70 18.02 8.67
CA LYS A 400 10.23 17.91 8.58
C LYS A 400 9.84 16.48 8.25
N LEU A 401 8.57 16.15 8.44
CA LEU A 401 7.98 14.92 7.92
C LEU A 401 8.05 14.91 6.39
N LEU A 402 7.96 13.72 5.80
CA LEU A 402 7.81 13.57 4.36
C LEU A 402 6.61 14.37 3.87
N GLU A 403 6.81 15.13 2.81
CA GLU A 403 5.72 15.80 2.11
C GLU A 403 4.83 14.77 1.40
N PHE A 404 3.60 15.16 1.11
CA PHE A 404 2.73 14.35 0.26
C PHE A 404 3.24 14.30 -1.18
N TYR A 405 2.90 13.20 -1.88
CA TYR A 405 3.09 13.14 -3.32
C TYR A 405 2.41 14.31 -4.03
N PRO A 406 2.93 14.76 -5.19
CA PRO A 406 2.33 15.86 -5.95
C PRO A 406 0.84 15.69 -6.21
N ALA A 407 0.36 14.46 -6.44
CA ALA A 407 -1.05 14.15 -6.60
C ALA A 407 -1.91 14.54 -5.38
N PHE A 408 -1.33 14.61 -4.18
CA PHE A 408 -2.04 14.87 -2.93
C PHE A 408 -1.73 16.23 -2.30
N LYS A 409 -0.91 17.08 -2.94
CA LYS A 409 -0.47 18.37 -2.34
C LYS A 409 -1.58 19.42 -2.19
N THR A 410 -2.75 19.28 -2.81
CA THR A 410 -3.71 20.37 -3.00
C THR A 410 -4.78 20.53 -1.92
N SER A 411 -4.89 19.67 -0.88
CA SER A 411 -6.07 19.70 -0.01
C SER A 411 -5.89 19.70 1.51
N ILE A 412 -4.71 19.47 2.10
CA ILE A 412 -4.69 19.08 3.53
C ILE A 412 -3.78 19.91 4.45
N ALA A 413 -3.08 20.91 3.97
CA ALA A 413 -2.02 21.58 4.75
C ALA A 413 -2.47 22.25 6.08
N ASN A 414 -3.78 22.46 6.34
CA ASN A 414 -4.27 23.21 7.52
C ASN A 414 -5.45 22.57 8.28
N GLN A 415 -5.72 21.26 8.13
CA GLN A 415 -6.84 20.67 8.86
C GLN A 415 -6.49 20.47 10.35
N LYS A 416 -7.40 20.95 11.24
CA LYS A 416 -7.29 20.80 12.70
C LYS A 416 -7.69 19.40 13.18
N PHE A 417 -8.15 18.54 12.29
CA PHE A 417 -8.57 17.17 12.55
C PHE A 417 -7.87 16.19 11.59
N TYR A 418 -7.99 14.91 11.92
CA TYR A 418 -7.65 13.80 11.03
C TYR A 418 -8.78 12.77 11.01
N ILE A 419 -8.81 11.89 10.00
CA ILE A 419 -9.80 10.82 9.91
C ILE A 419 -9.11 9.51 10.20
N ARG A 420 -9.79 8.63 10.95
CA ARG A 420 -9.41 7.23 11.14
C ARG A 420 -10.62 6.31 10.99
N ALA A 421 -10.37 5.02 10.88
CA ALA A 421 -11.43 4.03 11.02
C ALA A 421 -12.00 4.05 12.44
N TYR A 422 -13.25 3.62 12.57
CA TYR A 422 -13.91 3.37 13.85
C TYR A 422 -13.12 2.33 14.66
N GLU A 423 -13.08 2.52 15.96
CA GLU A 423 -12.48 1.61 16.93
C GLU A 423 -13.49 1.27 18.02
N GLN A 424 -13.42 0.04 18.55
CA GLN A 424 -14.24 -0.34 19.67
C GLN A 424 -13.94 0.57 20.88
N GLY A 425 -14.99 1.15 21.44
CA GLY A 425 -14.91 2.16 22.50
C GLY A 425 -15.36 3.56 22.06
N ASP A 426 -15.46 3.81 20.73
CA ASP A 426 -15.94 5.09 20.18
C ASP A 426 -17.47 5.24 20.32
N GLU A 427 -18.21 4.17 20.56
CA GLU A 427 -19.67 4.09 20.39
C GLU A 427 -20.44 5.12 21.20
N ALA A 428 -20.04 5.29 22.44
CA ALA A 428 -20.72 6.22 23.34
C ALA A 428 -20.57 7.68 22.89
N GLU A 429 -19.35 8.06 22.48
CA GLU A 429 -19.07 9.41 21.98
C GLU A 429 -19.72 9.64 20.62
N ILE A 430 -19.69 8.64 19.72
CA ILE A 430 -20.37 8.67 18.42
C ILE A 430 -21.89 8.85 18.63
N TYR A 431 -22.49 8.08 19.55
CA TYR A 431 -23.94 8.20 19.79
C TYR A 431 -24.31 9.56 20.38
N GLN A 432 -23.53 10.07 21.34
CA GLN A 432 -23.76 11.39 21.90
C GLN A 432 -23.66 12.49 20.83
N LEU A 433 -22.67 12.40 19.95
CA LEU A 433 -22.53 13.32 18.81
C LEU A 433 -23.75 13.23 17.88
N PHE A 434 -24.20 12.03 17.54
CA PHE A 434 -25.40 11.79 16.74
C PHE A 434 -26.63 12.43 17.37
N TYR A 435 -26.88 12.12 18.67
CA TYR A 435 -28.00 12.66 19.42
C TYR A 435 -27.98 14.21 19.41
N ASP A 436 -26.86 14.78 19.78
CA ASP A 436 -26.70 16.24 19.82
C ASP A 436 -26.94 16.88 18.44
N THR A 437 -26.40 16.28 17.38
CA THR A 437 -26.54 16.83 16.03
C THR A 437 -28.00 16.77 15.57
N VAL A 438 -28.70 15.67 15.81
CA VAL A 438 -30.10 15.53 15.45
C VAL A 438 -30.94 16.57 16.20
N HIS A 439 -30.76 16.72 17.50
CA HIS A 439 -31.60 17.62 18.31
C HIS A 439 -31.23 19.11 18.18
N TYR A 440 -29.98 19.47 17.83
CA TYR A 440 -29.57 20.89 17.75
C TYR A 440 -29.45 21.40 16.32
N VAL A 441 -29.14 20.54 15.34
CA VAL A 441 -28.96 20.96 13.95
C VAL A 441 -30.20 20.64 13.12
N ASN A 442 -30.71 19.42 13.19
CA ASN A 442 -31.85 18.98 12.38
C ASN A 442 -33.21 19.55 12.87
N CYS A 443 -33.27 20.12 14.09
CA CYS A 443 -34.46 20.79 14.61
C CYS A 443 -34.94 21.98 13.76
N ARG A 444 -34.13 22.43 12.79
CA ARG A 444 -34.52 23.47 11.81
C ARG A 444 -35.57 22.96 10.82
N ASP A 445 -35.59 21.66 10.55
CA ASP A 445 -36.35 21.04 9.45
C ASP A 445 -37.30 19.94 9.92
N TYR A 446 -37.15 19.48 11.19
CA TYR A 446 -37.92 18.38 11.77
C TYR A 446 -38.50 18.79 13.14
N ASN A 447 -39.70 18.34 13.45
CA ASN A 447 -40.34 18.64 14.72
C ASN A 447 -39.80 17.75 15.86
N LYS A 448 -40.16 18.10 17.10
CA LYS A 448 -39.65 17.42 18.28
C LYS A 448 -39.96 15.92 18.28
N GLU A 449 -41.17 15.51 17.91
CA GLU A 449 -41.57 14.10 17.87
C GLU A 449 -40.72 13.31 16.88
N GLN A 450 -40.44 13.89 15.72
CA GLN A 450 -39.53 13.29 14.71
C GLN A 450 -38.11 13.16 15.27
N LEU A 451 -37.58 14.19 15.94
CA LEU A 451 -36.23 14.16 16.49
C LEU A 451 -36.08 13.13 17.62
N ASP A 452 -37.08 13.03 18.51
CA ASP A 452 -37.10 12.07 19.62
C ASP A 452 -37.14 10.61 19.14
N VAL A 453 -37.82 10.35 18.01
CA VAL A 453 -37.86 9.03 17.38
C VAL A 453 -36.58 8.74 16.60
N TRP A 454 -36.00 9.74 15.92
CA TRP A 454 -34.78 9.58 15.13
C TRP A 454 -33.55 9.31 16.00
N ALA A 455 -33.40 10.07 17.08
CA ALA A 455 -32.31 9.93 18.03
C ALA A 455 -32.87 9.92 19.47
N PRO A 456 -33.32 8.75 19.99
CA PRO A 456 -33.87 8.65 21.33
C PRO A 456 -32.79 8.87 22.40
N LYS A 457 -33.21 9.45 23.57
CA LYS A 457 -32.28 9.77 24.64
C LYS A 457 -31.61 8.53 25.26
N ASN A 458 -32.30 7.40 25.31
CA ASN A 458 -31.83 6.15 25.88
C ASN A 458 -32.03 5.01 24.88
N PRO A 459 -31.13 4.86 23.87
CA PRO A 459 -31.27 3.82 22.86
C PRO A 459 -30.78 2.46 23.37
N ASP A 460 -31.28 1.40 22.73
CA ASP A 460 -30.54 0.15 22.70
C ASP A 460 -29.39 0.27 21.70
N LEU A 461 -28.17 0.34 22.22
CA LEU A 461 -26.98 0.50 21.39
C LEU A 461 -26.50 -0.80 20.73
N SER A 462 -27.05 -1.96 21.07
CA SER A 462 -26.54 -3.26 20.60
C SER A 462 -26.53 -3.39 19.08
N GLN A 463 -27.62 -3.04 18.42
CA GLN A 463 -27.70 -3.05 16.96
C GLN A 463 -26.86 -1.95 16.32
N TRP A 464 -26.76 -0.81 16.98
CA TRP A 464 -25.97 0.34 16.52
C TRP A 464 -24.47 0.01 16.51
N ILE A 465 -23.97 -0.55 17.61
CA ILE A 465 -22.59 -1.03 17.76
C ILE A 465 -22.28 -2.09 16.68
N LYS A 466 -23.19 -3.06 16.52
CA LYS A 466 -23.04 -4.09 15.51
C LYS A 466 -22.91 -3.48 14.09
N SER A 467 -23.79 -2.54 13.74
CA SER A 467 -23.75 -1.92 12.41
C SER A 467 -22.56 -0.99 12.19
N LEU A 468 -22.01 -0.36 13.25
CA LEU A 468 -20.76 0.40 13.14
C LEU A 468 -19.56 -0.52 12.84
N ALA A 469 -19.54 -1.71 13.44
CA ALA A 469 -18.48 -2.69 13.22
C ALA A 469 -18.58 -3.42 11.87
N GLU A 470 -19.80 -3.66 11.36
CA GLU A 470 -20.03 -4.36 10.09
C GLU A 470 -19.83 -3.47 8.86
N ASN A 471 -20.04 -2.16 9.00
CA ASN A 471 -19.87 -1.17 7.95
C ASN A 471 -18.43 -0.63 7.92
N TYR A 472 -18.05 -0.01 6.82
CA TYR A 472 -16.83 0.79 6.75
C TYR A 472 -17.06 2.13 7.43
N THR A 473 -16.80 2.20 8.72
CA THR A 473 -17.07 3.35 9.56
C THR A 473 -15.81 4.18 9.80
N PHE A 474 -15.93 5.50 9.68
CA PHE A 474 -14.85 6.48 9.86
C PHE A 474 -15.25 7.54 10.86
N VAL A 475 -14.26 8.03 11.62
CA VAL A 475 -14.40 9.12 12.57
C VAL A 475 -13.39 10.23 12.28
N ALA A 476 -13.82 11.47 12.46
CA ALA A 476 -12.97 12.66 12.39
C ALA A 476 -12.57 13.05 13.81
N ILE A 477 -11.27 13.12 14.09
CA ILE A 477 -10.69 13.32 15.41
C ILE A 477 -10.00 14.68 15.48
N ASP A 478 -10.29 15.48 16.53
CA ASP A 478 -9.58 16.72 16.83
C ASP A 478 -8.11 16.42 17.21
N LYS A 479 -7.17 17.03 16.48
CA LYS A 479 -5.73 16.85 16.73
C LYS A 479 -5.27 17.37 18.08
N LYS A 480 -6.03 18.27 18.71
CA LYS A 480 -5.64 18.93 19.94
C LYS A 480 -6.03 18.12 21.19
N ASN A 481 -7.20 17.51 21.18
CA ASN A 481 -7.77 16.90 22.39
C ASN A 481 -8.31 15.48 22.18
N GLY A 482 -8.21 14.92 20.97
CA GLY A 482 -8.66 13.57 20.64
C GLY A 482 -10.18 13.39 20.56
N LYS A 483 -10.98 14.47 20.62
CA LYS A 483 -12.44 14.41 20.57
C LYS A 483 -12.95 14.00 19.19
N ILE A 484 -14.03 13.22 19.13
CA ILE A 484 -14.73 12.90 17.89
C ILE A 484 -15.55 14.11 17.45
N LEU A 485 -15.22 14.64 16.27
CA LEU A 485 -15.87 15.79 15.67
C LEU A 485 -16.92 15.44 14.62
N GLY A 486 -16.92 14.20 14.18
CA GLY A 486 -17.87 13.68 13.20
C GLY A 486 -17.62 12.21 12.92
N PHE A 487 -18.62 11.54 12.37
CA PHE A 487 -18.51 10.15 11.93
C PHE A 487 -19.35 9.91 10.69
N SER A 488 -19.02 8.85 9.98
CA SER A 488 -19.78 8.42 8.80
C SER A 488 -19.51 6.95 8.51
N ASP A 489 -20.45 6.27 7.82
CA ASP A 489 -20.25 4.89 7.39
C ASP A 489 -20.75 4.63 5.96
N LEU A 490 -20.15 3.63 5.35
CA LEU A 490 -20.43 3.12 4.02
C LEU A 490 -20.72 1.63 4.11
N GLU A 491 -21.81 1.19 3.52
CA GLU A 491 -22.12 -0.24 3.36
C GLU A 491 -21.47 -0.81 2.08
N LYS A 492 -21.27 -2.11 2.04
CA LYS A 492 -20.64 -2.82 0.90
C LYS A 492 -21.36 -2.64 -0.44
N ASN A 493 -22.66 -2.32 -0.39
CA ASN A 493 -23.49 -2.08 -1.57
C ASN A 493 -23.42 -0.63 -2.11
N GLY A 494 -22.65 0.25 -1.46
CA GLY A 494 -22.53 1.67 -1.80
C GLY A 494 -23.53 2.59 -1.08
N TYR A 495 -24.28 2.08 -0.09
CA TYR A 495 -25.16 2.91 0.72
C TYR A 495 -24.39 3.71 1.76
N LEU A 496 -24.53 5.04 1.70
CA LEU A 496 -24.01 5.98 2.71
C LEU A 496 -25.05 6.07 3.83
N ASN A 497 -24.91 5.22 4.84
CA ASN A 497 -25.94 5.04 5.85
C ASN A 497 -26.03 6.22 6.81
N ARG A 498 -24.89 6.62 7.40
CA ARG A 498 -24.80 7.71 8.37
C ARG A 498 -23.70 8.71 7.98
N GLY A 499 -23.91 9.98 8.37
CA GLY A 499 -22.91 11.02 8.22
C GLY A 499 -23.29 12.22 9.06
N TYR A 500 -22.61 12.43 10.20
CA TYR A 500 -22.91 13.46 11.17
C TYR A 500 -21.66 14.20 11.59
N VAL A 501 -21.78 15.52 11.74
CA VAL A 501 -20.72 16.41 12.25
C VAL A 501 -21.22 17.04 13.54
N HIS A 502 -20.39 17.07 14.57
CA HIS A 502 -20.70 17.64 15.86
C HIS A 502 -21.29 19.06 15.74
N LYS A 503 -22.34 19.35 16.49
CA LYS A 503 -23.12 20.60 16.39
C LYS A 503 -22.29 21.88 16.45
N ASP A 504 -21.21 21.88 17.22
CA ASP A 504 -20.34 23.06 17.42
C ASP A 504 -19.18 23.14 16.39
N TYR A 505 -19.03 22.13 15.51
CA TYR A 505 -17.95 22.03 14.53
C TYR A 505 -18.47 22.00 13.09
N GLN A 506 -19.68 22.49 12.87
CA GLN A 506 -20.27 22.61 11.53
C GLN A 506 -19.47 23.58 10.64
N ASN A 507 -19.53 23.39 9.32
CA ASN A 507 -18.90 24.25 8.31
C ASN A 507 -17.37 24.38 8.39
N GLN A 508 -16.68 23.39 9.00
CA GLN A 508 -15.22 23.35 9.11
C GLN A 508 -14.56 22.32 8.18
N GLY A 509 -15.28 21.85 7.16
CA GLY A 509 -14.78 20.89 6.18
C GLY A 509 -14.86 19.41 6.62
N ILE A 510 -15.26 19.12 7.87
CA ILE A 510 -15.31 17.75 8.44
C ILE A 510 -16.25 16.86 7.63
N GLY A 511 -17.48 17.33 7.33
CA GLY A 511 -18.45 16.57 6.57
C GLY A 511 -17.95 16.20 5.16
N LYS A 512 -17.26 17.15 4.51
CA LYS A 512 -16.66 16.94 3.19
C LYS A 512 -15.54 15.88 3.26
N ALA A 513 -14.64 15.98 4.21
CA ALA A 513 -13.55 15.02 4.39
C ALA A 513 -14.05 13.60 4.71
N LEU A 514 -15.10 13.48 5.56
CA LEU A 514 -15.78 12.20 5.83
C LEU A 514 -16.50 11.63 4.61
N LEU A 515 -17.02 12.45 3.72
CA LEU A 515 -17.61 12.00 2.46
C LEU A 515 -16.54 11.56 1.47
N GLU A 516 -15.47 12.33 1.33
CA GLU A 516 -14.34 12.01 0.44
C GLU A 516 -13.69 10.68 0.78
N VAL A 517 -13.46 10.35 2.06
CA VAL A 517 -12.87 9.06 2.43
C VAL A 517 -13.77 7.88 2.03
N ARG A 518 -15.10 8.01 2.13
CA ARG A 518 -16.04 6.99 1.67
C ARG A 518 -16.07 6.87 0.16
N GLU A 519 -15.99 7.97 -0.57
CA GLU A 519 -15.88 7.98 -2.02
C GLU A 519 -14.59 7.32 -2.48
N HIS A 520 -13.45 7.64 -1.85
CA HIS A 520 -12.16 6.99 -2.13
C HIS A 520 -12.21 5.49 -1.85
N LEU A 521 -12.82 5.07 -0.73
CA LEU A 521 -12.98 3.65 -0.44
C LEU A 521 -13.90 2.96 -1.45
N ALA A 522 -15.00 3.58 -1.84
CA ALA A 522 -15.90 3.03 -2.84
C ALA A 522 -15.17 2.83 -4.20
N ILE A 523 -14.36 3.81 -4.61
CA ILE A 523 -13.50 3.71 -5.78
C ILE A 523 -12.52 2.54 -5.61
N ALA A 524 -11.85 2.45 -4.47
CA ALA A 524 -10.89 1.39 -4.19
C ALA A 524 -11.51 -0.01 -4.20
N LEU A 525 -12.76 -0.15 -3.73
CA LEU A 525 -13.51 -1.40 -3.74
C LEU A 525 -14.23 -1.69 -5.08
N GLY A 526 -14.19 -0.77 -6.03
CA GLY A 526 -14.87 -0.92 -7.32
C GLY A 526 -16.38 -0.79 -7.24
N ILE A 527 -16.91 -0.04 -6.28
CA ILE A 527 -18.35 0.23 -6.13
C ILE A 527 -18.74 1.35 -7.11
N PRO A 528 -19.59 1.07 -8.11
CA PRO A 528 -19.81 2.04 -9.20
C PRO A 528 -20.80 3.15 -8.85
N LYS A 529 -21.62 2.97 -7.83
CA LYS A 529 -22.68 3.91 -7.45
C LYS A 529 -22.74 4.07 -5.95
N LEU A 530 -22.68 5.31 -5.49
CA LEU A 530 -23.01 5.69 -4.12
C LEU A 530 -24.44 6.22 -4.04
N PHE A 531 -25.14 5.91 -2.95
CA PHE A 531 -26.48 6.44 -2.72
C PHE A 531 -26.74 6.62 -1.21
N ALA A 532 -27.61 7.58 -0.90
CA ALA A 532 -27.98 7.92 0.47
C ALA A 532 -29.45 8.34 0.57
N ASP A 533 -30.05 8.15 1.74
CA ASP A 533 -31.33 8.74 2.09
C ASP A 533 -31.07 10.01 2.92
N VAL A 534 -30.97 11.12 2.22
CA VAL A 534 -30.48 12.39 2.74
C VAL A 534 -31.59 13.21 3.38
N SER A 535 -31.37 13.69 4.60
CA SER A 535 -32.31 14.57 5.30
C SER A 535 -32.51 15.90 4.56
N ILE A 536 -33.60 16.61 4.89
CA ILE A 536 -33.83 17.97 4.38
C ILE A 536 -32.61 18.86 4.67
N THR A 537 -32.10 18.77 5.90
CA THR A 537 -30.95 19.57 6.39
C THR A 537 -29.67 19.34 5.60
N ALA A 538 -29.41 18.09 5.20
CA ALA A 538 -28.14 17.69 4.54
C ALA A 538 -28.21 17.79 3.00
N LYS A 539 -29.40 17.99 2.40
CA LYS A 539 -29.59 17.97 0.95
C LYS A 539 -28.63 18.91 0.20
N ALA A 540 -28.58 20.17 0.60
CA ALA A 540 -27.72 21.16 -0.05
C ALA A 540 -26.23 20.81 0.02
N PHE A 541 -25.78 20.18 1.11
CA PHE A 541 -24.41 19.70 1.25
C PHE A 541 -24.10 18.59 0.23
N PHE A 542 -24.99 17.61 0.09
CA PHE A 542 -24.81 16.52 -0.88
C PHE A 542 -24.84 17.04 -2.32
N GLU A 543 -25.74 17.98 -2.65
CA GLU A 543 -25.77 18.64 -3.97
C GLU A 543 -24.44 19.36 -4.27
N HIS A 544 -23.91 20.10 -3.29
CA HIS A 544 -22.60 20.76 -3.41
C HIS A 544 -21.44 19.75 -3.63
N CYS A 545 -21.57 18.52 -3.11
CA CYS A 545 -20.61 17.43 -3.30
C CYS A 545 -20.85 16.61 -4.58
N GLY A 546 -21.75 17.06 -5.47
CA GLY A 546 -22.01 16.45 -6.78
C GLY A 546 -22.99 15.28 -6.77
N TYR A 547 -23.77 15.10 -5.69
CA TYR A 547 -24.85 14.11 -5.65
C TYR A 547 -26.12 14.68 -6.31
N LEU A 548 -26.79 13.84 -7.07
CA LEU A 548 -28.04 14.18 -7.74
C LEU A 548 -29.24 13.60 -6.98
N THR A 549 -30.32 14.36 -6.88
CA THR A 549 -31.57 13.86 -6.31
C THR A 549 -32.23 12.90 -7.29
N GLU A 550 -32.30 11.61 -6.94
CA GLU A 550 -33.01 10.57 -7.69
C GLU A 550 -34.53 10.61 -7.39
N ALA A 551 -34.89 10.75 -6.10
CA ALA A 551 -36.28 10.80 -5.66
C ALA A 551 -36.46 11.63 -4.38
N LYS A 552 -37.61 12.28 -4.27
CA LYS A 552 -38.16 12.81 -3.02
C LYS A 552 -39.03 11.72 -2.41
N GLN A 553 -38.82 11.37 -1.15
CA GLN A 553 -39.53 10.28 -0.50
C GLN A 553 -40.00 10.64 0.90
N ASN A 554 -41.04 9.96 1.35
CA ASN A 554 -41.46 9.98 2.74
C ASN A 554 -41.20 8.58 3.31
N LYS A 555 -40.35 8.51 4.33
CA LYS A 555 -40.07 7.27 5.06
C LYS A 555 -40.74 7.26 6.41
N GLU A 556 -41.22 6.10 6.80
CA GLU A 556 -41.79 5.89 8.12
C GLU A 556 -40.76 5.27 9.06
N LEU A 557 -40.63 5.86 10.23
CA LEU A 557 -39.82 5.33 11.33
C LEU A 557 -40.71 5.31 12.58
N TYR A 558 -41.00 4.13 13.10
CA TYR A 558 -41.89 3.89 14.27
C TYR A 558 -43.23 4.64 14.18
N GLY A 559 -43.88 4.63 13.01
CA GLY A 559 -45.16 5.29 12.76
C GLY A 559 -45.09 6.79 12.43
N ILE A 560 -43.91 7.41 12.51
CA ILE A 560 -43.70 8.82 12.22
C ILE A 560 -43.14 9.00 10.81
N GLN A 561 -43.73 9.90 10.03
CA GLN A 561 -43.33 10.19 8.65
C GLN A 561 -42.16 11.18 8.61
N PHE A 562 -41.12 10.84 7.82
CA PHE A 562 -39.94 11.68 7.57
C PHE A 562 -39.82 11.98 6.08
N ARG A 563 -39.78 13.25 5.72
CA ARG A 563 -39.37 13.65 4.39
C ARG A 563 -37.87 13.58 4.26
N ASN A 564 -37.40 12.88 3.23
CA ASN A 564 -35.99 12.84 2.85
C ASN A 564 -35.83 12.72 1.32
N TYR A 565 -34.61 12.63 0.86
CA TYR A 565 -34.27 12.56 -0.56
C TYR A 565 -33.34 11.39 -0.82
N ARG A 566 -33.71 10.50 -1.77
CA ARG A 566 -32.77 9.56 -2.32
C ARG A 566 -31.82 10.33 -3.23
N MET A 567 -30.55 10.37 -2.86
CA MET A 567 -29.51 11.01 -3.63
C MET A 567 -28.45 10.00 -4.07
N ILE A 568 -27.91 10.21 -5.28
CA ILE A 568 -26.97 9.28 -5.91
C ILE A 568 -25.76 10.02 -6.48
N LYS A 569 -24.64 9.32 -6.54
CA LYS A 569 -23.44 9.71 -7.29
C LYS A 569 -22.90 8.48 -8.03
N ILE A 570 -22.72 8.61 -9.34
CA ILE A 570 -22.04 7.59 -10.13
C ILE A 570 -20.55 7.89 -10.05
N LEU A 571 -19.78 6.87 -9.69
CA LEU A 571 -18.33 6.94 -9.67
C LEU A 571 -17.81 6.45 -11.02
N THR A 572 -17.07 7.30 -11.71
CA THR A 572 -16.41 6.94 -12.98
C THR A 572 -15.07 6.30 -12.67
N PHE A 573 -14.78 5.19 -13.34
CA PHE A 573 -13.52 4.44 -13.25
C PHE A 573 -12.70 4.60 -14.53
N GLU A 574 -12.93 5.73 -15.27
CA GLU A 574 -12.19 6.07 -16.50
C GLU A 574 -10.81 6.64 -16.20
#